data_d9dbf7745997d2877421b162ec5a2d60
#
_entry.id   d9dbf7745997d2877421b162ec5a2d60
#
_cell.length_a   1.000
_cell.length_b   1.000
_cell.length_c   1.000
_cell.angle_alpha   90.00
_cell.angle_beta   90.00
_cell.angle_gamma   90.00
#
_symmetry.space_group_name_H-M   'P 1'
#
loop_
_entity.id
_entity.type
_entity.pdbx_description
1 polymer ?
#
loop_
_entity_poly.entity_id
_entity_poly.type
_entity_poly.pdbx_seq_one_letter_code
_entity_poly.pdbx_strand_id
1 'polypeptide(L)'
;GCTCPNIDGTCGYGGCIYCSGRGSGDFAPAPLQTVTAQIEAGKRQLAAKWQSDRVIPYFQAHSNTYGEIDRLRAAYFEAIAYPGTVGVSIATRADCLGGDVLALLAEVSAMTHLTVELGLQSASDETAARIGRGHTYAAFCDGVSALRRTVPAADICIHIINGLPGET
;
A
#
# COMPACT_ATOMS: atom_id res chain seq x y z
N GLY A 1 -7.07 -10.33 -3.24
CA GLY A 1 -6.58 -9.08 -2.67
C GLY A 1 -5.87 -9.35 -1.36
N CYS A 2 -5.09 -8.37 -0.90
CA CYS A 2 -4.50 -8.41 0.43
C CYS A 2 -5.56 -8.10 1.50
N THR A 3 -5.27 -8.44 2.76
CA THR A 3 -6.07 -8.03 3.92
C THR A 3 -5.28 -7.01 4.76
N CYS A 4 -5.68 -6.80 5.99
CA CYS A 4 -5.00 -5.90 6.91
C CYS A 4 -4.95 -6.56 8.29
N PRO A 5 -3.81 -6.51 9.02
CA PRO A 5 -3.72 -7.07 10.37
C PRO A 5 -4.72 -6.47 11.37
N ASN A 6 -5.29 -5.31 11.03
CA ASN A 6 -6.33 -4.64 11.81
C ASN A 6 -7.77 -5.11 11.49
N ILE A 7 -7.91 -6.05 10.54
CA ILE A 7 -9.19 -6.62 10.12
C ILE A 7 -9.28 -8.09 10.49
N ASP A 8 -8.19 -8.84 10.33
CA ASP A 8 -8.16 -10.31 10.49
C ASP A 8 -7.86 -10.78 11.91
N GLY A 9 -7.70 -9.88 12.87
CA GLY A 9 -7.47 -10.18 14.28
C GLY A 9 -6.00 -10.21 14.70
N THR A 10 -5.05 -10.02 13.78
CA THR A 10 -3.61 -10.01 14.11
C THR A 10 -3.26 -8.83 15.04
N CYS A 11 -3.74 -7.62 14.73
CA CYS A 11 -3.60 -6.42 15.56
C CYS A 11 -4.94 -5.91 16.08
N GLY A 12 -6.05 -6.26 15.44
CA GLY A 12 -7.39 -5.80 15.80
C GLY A 12 -8.45 -6.33 14.84
N TYR A 13 -9.71 -6.01 15.14
CA TYR A 13 -10.86 -6.37 14.31
C TYR A 13 -11.58 -5.13 13.82
N GLY A 14 -12.21 -5.22 12.66
CA GLY A 14 -13.08 -4.17 12.11
C GLY A 14 -12.35 -3.03 11.40
N GLY A 15 -11.03 -2.98 11.44
CA GLY A 15 -10.23 -1.94 10.77
C GLY A 15 -10.18 -0.61 11.52
N CYS A 16 -9.56 0.39 10.90
CA CYS A 16 -9.52 1.76 11.41
C CYS A 16 -10.85 2.46 11.14
N ILE A 17 -11.26 3.41 12.00
CA ILE A 17 -12.57 4.11 11.90
C ILE A 17 -12.77 4.91 10.59
N TYR A 18 -11.69 5.26 9.91
CA TYR A 18 -11.71 6.00 8.65
C TYR A 18 -11.64 5.10 7.40
N CYS A 19 -11.38 3.79 7.57
CA CYS A 19 -11.36 2.85 6.45
C CYS A 19 -12.78 2.48 6.01
N SER A 20 -13.00 2.49 4.70
CA SER A 20 -14.19 1.85 4.12
C SER A 20 -14.10 0.33 4.28
N GLY A 21 -15.21 -0.37 4.17
CA GLY A 21 -15.23 -1.85 4.14
C GLY A 21 -14.42 -2.46 2.99
N ARG A 22 -13.98 -1.65 2.03
CA ARG A 22 -13.13 -2.04 0.89
C ARG A 22 -11.67 -1.62 1.08
N GLY A 23 -11.27 -1.18 2.27
CA GLY A 23 -9.89 -0.80 2.59
C GLY A 23 -9.35 0.34 1.75
N SER A 24 -10.16 1.37 1.49
CA SER A 24 -9.86 2.49 0.58
C SER A 24 -9.71 2.09 -0.89
N GLY A 25 -10.17 0.89 -1.26
CA GLY A 25 -10.18 0.38 -2.64
C GLY A 25 -11.53 0.57 -3.36
N ASP A 26 -12.30 1.61 -3.02
CA ASP A 26 -13.68 1.80 -3.52
C ASP A 26 -13.74 1.99 -5.04
N PHE A 27 -12.69 2.50 -5.63
CA PHE A 27 -12.55 2.71 -7.08
C PHE A 27 -11.71 1.63 -7.78
N ALA A 28 -11.18 0.67 -7.03
CA ALA A 28 -10.37 -0.40 -7.60
C ALA A 28 -11.25 -1.42 -8.36
N PRO A 29 -10.74 -1.99 -9.46
CA PRO A 29 -11.42 -3.09 -10.16
C PRO A 29 -11.63 -4.31 -9.25
N ALA A 30 -12.53 -5.21 -9.68
CA ALA A 30 -12.87 -6.41 -8.91
C ALA A 30 -11.62 -7.25 -8.56
N PRO A 31 -11.47 -7.74 -7.31
CA PRO A 31 -10.24 -8.37 -6.82
C PRO A 31 -9.97 -9.78 -7.37
N LEU A 32 -10.91 -10.37 -8.10
CA LEU A 32 -10.79 -11.71 -8.70
C LEU A 32 -10.10 -11.69 -10.06
N GLN A 33 -9.80 -10.53 -10.61
CA GLN A 33 -9.11 -10.38 -11.89
C GLN A 33 -7.60 -10.41 -11.70
N THR A 34 -6.85 -10.79 -12.76
CA THR A 34 -5.41 -10.64 -12.83
C THR A 34 -5.01 -9.17 -12.69
N VAL A 35 -3.77 -8.89 -12.33
CA VAL A 35 -3.27 -7.50 -12.26
C VAL A 35 -3.35 -6.84 -13.63
N THR A 36 -3.00 -7.54 -14.69
CA THR A 36 -3.13 -7.10 -16.08
C THR A 36 -4.57 -6.67 -16.40
N ALA A 37 -5.56 -7.51 -16.07
CA ALA A 37 -6.96 -7.18 -16.32
C ALA A 37 -7.44 -5.96 -15.52
N GLN A 38 -6.92 -5.77 -14.29
CA GLN A 38 -7.20 -4.59 -13.48
C GLN A 38 -6.58 -3.32 -14.08
N ILE A 39 -5.33 -3.38 -14.57
CA ILE A 39 -4.69 -2.27 -15.27
C ILE A 39 -5.50 -1.87 -16.50
N GLU A 40 -5.91 -2.85 -17.32
CA GLU A 40 -6.74 -2.59 -18.51
C GLU A 40 -8.11 -1.97 -18.15
N ALA A 41 -8.74 -2.44 -17.07
CA ALA A 41 -9.99 -1.86 -16.59
C ALA A 41 -9.79 -0.41 -16.12
N GLY A 42 -8.72 -0.13 -15.38
CA GLY A 42 -8.34 1.22 -14.94
C GLY A 42 -8.06 2.16 -16.12
N LYS A 43 -7.31 1.69 -17.12
CA LYS A 43 -7.06 2.46 -18.35
C LYS A 43 -8.37 2.83 -19.05
N ARG A 44 -9.29 1.88 -19.23
CA ARG A 44 -10.60 2.15 -19.83
C ARG A 44 -11.41 3.16 -19.04
N GLN A 45 -11.40 3.08 -17.71
CA GLN A 45 -12.12 4.02 -16.84
C GLN A 45 -11.57 5.45 -16.97
N LEU A 46 -10.27 5.58 -17.16
CA LEU A 46 -9.58 6.87 -17.23
C LEU A 46 -9.46 7.43 -18.66
N ALA A 47 -9.77 6.64 -19.69
CA ALA A 47 -9.53 6.98 -21.10
C ALA A 47 -10.18 8.31 -21.56
N ALA A 48 -11.33 8.67 -20.99
CA ALA A 48 -12.00 9.93 -21.29
C ALA A 48 -11.24 11.17 -20.76
N LYS A 49 -10.42 10.98 -19.71
CA LYS A 49 -9.69 12.06 -19.02
C LYS A 49 -8.19 12.05 -19.34
N TRP A 50 -7.61 10.88 -19.45
CA TRP A 50 -6.17 10.69 -19.64
C TRP A 50 -5.91 9.72 -20.80
N GLN A 51 -5.20 10.21 -21.81
CA GLN A 51 -4.74 9.39 -22.93
C GLN A 51 -3.22 9.19 -22.79
N SER A 52 -2.83 8.11 -22.15
CA SER A 52 -1.42 7.76 -21.92
C SER A 52 -1.22 6.27 -22.09
N ASP A 53 -0.14 5.91 -22.79
CA ASP A 53 0.34 4.52 -22.85
C ASP A 53 1.22 4.14 -21.65
N ARG A 54 1.65 5.15 -20.84
CA ARG A 54 2.45 4.95 -19.64
C ARG A 54 1.55 4.83 -18.42
N VAL A 55 1.83 3.85 -17.57
CA VAL A 55 1.07 3.58 -16.36
C VAL A 55 1.98 3.38 -15.14
N ILE A 56 1.47 3.73 -13.99
CA ILE A 56 2.01 3.34 -12.68
C ILE A 56 0.90 2.54 -11.98
N PRO A 57 0.95 1.19 -12.01
CA PRO A 57 0.02 0.38 -11.26
C PRO A 57 0.07 0.71 -9.77
N TYR A 58 -1.10 0.99 -9.16
CA TYR A 58 -1.23 1.38 -7.78
C TYR A 58 -1.94 0.27 -6.98
N PHE A 59 -1.20 -0.35 -6.08
CA PHE A 59 -1.72 -1.35 -5.13
C PHE A 59 -2.27 -0.62 -3.91
N GLN A 60 -3.60 -0.44 -3.85
CA GLN A 60 -4.23 0.47 -2.89
C GLN A 60 -5.07 -0.19 -1.81
N ALA A 61 -5.83 -1.23 -2.12
CA ALA A 61 -6.76 -1.81 -1.16
C ALA A 61 -6.03 -2.48 0.02
N HIS A 62 -6.36 -2.08 1.25
CA HIS A 62 -5.80 -2.64 2.50
C HIS A 62 -4.28 -2.44 2.65
N SER A 63 -3.55 -3.48 3.15
CA SER A 63 -2.09 -3.45 3.33
C SER A 63 -1.44 -4.36 2.29
N ASN A 64 -0.90 -3.76 1.23
CA ASN A 64 -0.47 -4.53 0.06
C ASN A 64 0.90 -5.20 0.20
N THR A 65 1.49 -5.18 1.38
CA THR A 65 2.65 -5.98 1.78
C THR A 65 2.29 -7.03 2.83
N TYR A 66 1.00 -7.18 3.14
CA TYR A 66 0.50 -8.13 4.13
C TYR A 66 -0.18 -9.31 3.43
N GLY A 67 0.54 -10.42 3.32
CA GLY A 67 0.09 -11.64 2.64
C GLY A 67 1.25 -12.57 2.34
N GLU A 68 0.96 -13.69 1.69
CA GLU A 68 1.96 -14.66 1.27
C GLU A 68 2.94 -14.05 0.27
N ILE A 69 4.24 -14.19 0.53
CA ILE A 69 5.31 -13.51 -0.21
C ILE A 69 5.31 -13.88 -1.70
N ASP A 70 5.08 -15.14 -2.05
CA ASP A 70 5.06 -15.59 -3.44
C ASP A 70 3.89 -14.99 -4.21
N ARG A 71 2.76 -14.78 -3.54
CA ARG A 71 1.59 -14.12 -4.12
C ARG A 71 1.83 -12.62 -4.35
N LEU A 72 2.46 -11.95 -3.39
CA LEU A 72 2.85 -10.54 -3.53
C LEU A 72 3.84 -10.39 -4.68
N ARG A 73 4.85 -11.24 -4.74
CA ARG A 73 5.84 -11.30 -5.82
C ARG A 73 5.17 -11.44 -7.18
N ALA A 74 4.31 -12.45 -7.34
CA ALA A 74 3.60 -12.69 -8.60
C ALA A 74 2.81 -11.45 -9.05
N ALA A 75 2.10 -10.80 -8.13
CA ALA A 75 1.31 -9.61 -8.44
C ALA A 75 2.17 -8.40 -8.86
N TYR A 76 3.27 -8.16 -8.14
CA TYR A 76 4.15 -7.03 -8.47
C TYR A 76 4.88 -7.24 -9.80
N PHE A 77 5.37 -8.45 -10.05
CA PHE A 77 6.06 -8.77 -11.30
C PHE A 77 5.10 -8.79 -12.50
N GLU A 78 3.85 -9.22 -12.32
CA GLU A 78 2.82 -9.08 -13.36
C GLU A 78 2.58 -7.60 -13.71
N ALA A 79 2.52 -6.71 -12.69
CA ALA A 79 2.37 -5.28 -12.91
C ALA A 79 3.58 -4.67 -13.63
N ILE A 80 4.80 -5.06 -13.26
CA ILE A 80 6.04 -4.58 -13.89
C ILE A 80 6.13 -5.03 -15.34
N ALA A 81 5.72 -6.26 -15.64
CA ALA A 81 5.75 -6.84 -16.98
C ALA A 81 4.70 -6.24 -17.93
N TYR A 82 3.71 -5.50 -17.40
CA TYR A 82 2.69 -4.88 -18.25
C TYR A 82 3.28 -3.81 -19.16
N PRO A 83 3.00 -3.84 -20.49
CA PRO A 83 3.55 -2.86 -21.43
C PRO A 83 3.17 -1.41 -21.04
N GLY A 84 4.18 -0.55 -20.98
CA GLY A 84 4.00 0.85 -20.60
C GLY A 84 4.10 1.12 -19.10
N THR A 85 4.34 0.11 -18.27
CA THR A 85 4.63 0.33 -16.85
C THR A 85 5.96 1.08 -16.71
N VAL A 86 5.92 2.21 -16.01
CA VAL A 86 7.09 3.07 -15.74
C VAL A 86 7.44 3.16 -14.26
N GLY A 87 6.67 2.55 -13.41
CA GLY A 87 6.85 2.47 -11.97
C GLY A 87 5.72 1.69 -11.33
N VAL A 88 5.84 1.42 -10.03
CA VAL A 88 4.80 0.77 -9.22
C VAL A 88 4.63 1.57 -7.94
N SER A 89 3.39 1.81 -7.50
CA SER A 89 3.08 2.39 -6.20
C SER A 89 2.37 1.36 -5.32
N ILE A 90 2.85 1.21 -4.07
CA ILE A 90 2.38 0.20 -3.12
C ILE A 90 1.97 0.87 -1.82
N ALA A 91 0.65 0.93 -1.55
CA ALA A 91 0.12 1.43 -0.29
C ALA A 91 0.11 0.33 0.78
N THR A 92 0.66 0.63 1.93
CA THR A 92 0.74 -0.33 3.03
C THR A 92 0.86 0.35 4.40
N ARG A 93 1.12 -0.47 5.42
CA ARG A 93 1.41 -0.09 6.80
C ARG A 93 2.91 -0.30 7.06
N ALA A 94 3.51 0.58 7.85
CA ALA A 94 4.94 0.48 8.18
C ALA A 94 5.27 -0.77 9.03
N ASP A 95 4.33 -1.23 9.85
CA ASP A 95 4.45 -2.47 10.63
C ASP A 95 4.23 -3.76 9.81
N CYS A 96 3.91 -3.63 8.50
CA CYS A 96 3.83 -4.75 7.55
C CYS A 96 5.07 -4.83 6.63
N LEU A 97 6.21 -4.32 7.07
CA LEU A 97 7.49 -4.32 6.34
C LEU A 97 8.48 -5.32 6.97
N GLY A 98 8.11 -6.60 7.00
CA GLY A 98 9.01 -7.68 7.44
C GLY A 98 10.20 -7.88 6.50
N GLY A 99 11.21 -8.66 6.93
CA GLY A 99 12.45 -8.88 6.17
C GLY A 99 12.24 -9.40 4.75
N ASP A 100 11.35 -10.38 4.57
CA ASP A 100 11.03 -10.96 3.25
C ASP A 100 10.34 -9.94 2.33
N VAL A 101 9.47 -9.10 2.91
CA VAL A 101 8.81 -8.01 2.19
C VAL A 101 9.83 -6.97 1.75
N LEU A 102 10.74 -6.55 2.64
CA LEU A 102 11.80 -5.59 2.31
C LEU A 102 12.71 -6.12 1.20
N ALA A 103 13.06 -7.41 1.24
CA ALA A 103 13.82 -8.05 0.17
C ALA A 103 13.06 -8.01 -1.17
N LEU A 104 11.76 -8.35 -1.16
CA LEU A 104 10.92 -8.27 -2.36
C LEU A 104 10.82 -6.83 -2.90
N LEU A 105 10.64 -5.83 -2.02
CA LEU A 105 10.59 -4.43 -2.43
C LEU A 105 11.93 -3.96 -3.02
N ALA A 106 13.07 -4.46 -2.54
CA ALA A 106 14.37 -4.20 -3.12
C ALA A 106 14.50 -4.78 -4.54
N GLU A 107 14.00 -6.00 -4.77
CA GLU A 107 13.94 -6.59 -6.11
C GLU A 107 13.07 -5.75 -7.07
N VAL A 108 11.88 -5.32 -6.61
CA VAL A 108 10.98 -4.45 -7.39
C VAL A 108 11.68 -3.13 -7.73
N SER A 109 12.32 -2.49 -6.75
CA SER A 109 13.04 -1.23 -6.93
C SER A 109 14.24 -1.33 -7.88
N ALA A 110 14.84 -2.50 -7.98
CA ALA A 110 15.92 -2.75 -8.96
C ALA A 110 15.42 -2.85 -10.40
N MET A 111 14.12 -3.11 -10.61
CA MET A 111 13.52 -3.32 -11.94
C MET A 111 12.77 -2.11 -12.47
N THR A 112 12.17 -1.31 -11.59
CA THR A 112 11.35 -0.15 -11.97
C THR A 112 11.34 0.89 -10.86
N HIS A 113 10.86 2.09 -11.16
CA HIS A 113 10.60 3.09 -10.14
C HIS A 113 9.58 2.58 -9.12
N LEU A 114 9.92 2.64 -7.84
CA LEU A 114 9.07 2.18 -6.73
C LEU A 114 8.71 3.34 -5.82
N THR A 115 7.40 3.53 -5.59
CA THR A 115 6.88 4.36 -4.51
C THR A 115 6.23 3.47 -3.45
N VAL A 116 6.61 3.64 -2.19
CA VAL A 116 5.96 2.99 -1.05
C VAL A 116 5.18 4.02 -0.26
N GLU A 117 3.86 3.85 -0.21
CA GLU A 117 2.94 4.78 0.46
C GLU A 117 2.55 4.24 1.83
N LEU A 118 2.96 4.96 2.87
CA LEU A 118 2.83 4.52 4.27
C LEU A 118 1.80 5.37 5.01
N GLY A 119 0.73 4.74 5.46
CA GLY A 119 -0.28 5.39 6.28
C GLY A 119 0.23 5.58 7.71
N LEU A 120 0.61 6.80 8.09
CA LEU A 120 0.83 7.21 9.48
C LEU A 120 -0.49 7.65 10.13
N GLN A 121 -1.19 8.52 9.45
CA GLN A 121 -2.44 9.19 9.81
C GLN A 121 -2.25 10.25 10.90
N SER A 122 -1.66 9.91 12.04
CA SER A 122 -1.28 10.82 13.13
C SER A 122 0.00 10.35 13.80
N ALA A 123 0.82 11.29 14.28
CA ALA A 123 2.00 11.02 15.11
C ALA A 123 1.64 10.84 16.61
N SER A 124 0.39 11.09 16.99
CA SER A 124 -0.10 10.90 18.36
C SER A 124 -0.53 9.44 18.57
N ASP A 125 0.10 8.75 19.52
CA ASP A 125 -0.29 7.39 19.89
C ASP A 125 -1.69 7.36 20.53
N GLU A 126 -2.11 8.43 21.22
CA GLU A 126 -3.48 8.55 21.74
C GLU A 126 -4.50 8.61 20.60
N THR A 127 -4.24 9.44 19.58
CA THR A 127 -5.09 9.50 18.39
C THR A 127 -5.07 8.17 17.63
N ALA A 128 -3.89 7.56 17.47
CA ALA A 128 -3.75 6.26 16.82
C ALA A 128 -4.59 5.17 17.51
N ALA A 129 -4.59 5.13 18.85
CA ALA A 129 -5.45 4.22 19.62
C ALA A 129 -6.95 4.54 19.41
N ARG A 130 -7.32 5.81 19.45
CA ARG A 130 -8.72 6.26 19.28
C ARG A 130 -9.30 5.91 17.91
N ILE A 131 -8.50 6.02 16.85
CA ILE A 131 -8.91 5.65 15.48
C ILE A 131 -8.73 4.17 15.16
N GLY A 132 -8.27 3.37 16.11
CA GLY A 132 -8.04 1.93 15.94
C GLY A 132 -6.90 1.62 14.97
N ARG A 133 -5.78 2.39 14.98
CA ARG A 133 -4.69 2.23 14.01
C ARG A 133 -3.91 0.92 14.16
N GLY A 134 -3.80 0.39 15.40
CA GLY A 134 -3.20 -0.90 15.70
C GLY A 134 -1.67 -0.94 15.71
N HIS A 135 -0.98 0.21 15.59
CA HIS A 135 0.47 0.34 15.80
C HIS A 135 0.80 1.73 16.36
N THR A 136 1.96 1.84 17.01
CA THR A 136 2.48 3.08 17.59
C THR A 136 3.25 3.91 16.57
N TYR A 137 3.50 5.19 16.92
CA TYR A 137 4.40 6.05 16.15
C TYR A 137 5.84 5.50 16.09
N ALA A 138 6.33 4.92 17.19
CA ALA A 138 7.65 4.28 17.22
C ALA A 138 7.74 3.12 16.21
N ALA A 139 6.75 2.22 16.17
CA ALA A 139 6.71 1.13 15.20
C ALA A 139 6.67 1.64 13.75
N PHE A 140 5.97 2.76 13.51
CA PHE A 140 5.98 3.41 12.20
C PHE A 140 7.38 3.91 11.82
N CYS A 141 8.08 4.59 12.73
CA CYS A 141 9.45 5.09 12.50
C CYS A 141 10.44 3.96 12.24
N ASP A 142 10.31 2.84 12.94
CA ASP A 142 11.14 1.65 12.75
C ASP A 142 10.94 1.06 11.34
N GLY A 143 9.70 0.93 10.89
CA GLY A 143 9.39 0.45 9.55
C GLY A 143 9.92 1.38 8.45
N VAL A 144 9.74 2.70 8.58
CA VAL A 144 10.32 3.69 7.65
C VAL A 144 11.84 3.60 7.62
N SER A 145 12.48 3.47 8.79
CA SER A 145 13.94 3.36 8.90
C SER A 145 14.46 2.08 8.25
N ALA A 146 13.77 0.96 8.43
CA ALA A 146 14.09 -0.32 7.79
C ALA A 146 13.96 -0.22 6.26
N LEU A 147 12.87 0.37 5.77
CA LEU A 147 12.65 0.58 4.33
C LEU A 147 13.77 1.44 3.71
N ARG A 148 14.10 2.57 4.32
CA ARG A 148 15.17 3.45 3.82
C ARG A 148 16.53 2.78 3.75
N ARG A 149 16.86 1.92 4.74
CA ARG A 149 18.13 1.18 4.75
C ARG A 149 18.18 0.09 3.69
N THR A 150 17.06 -0.62 3.49
CA THR A 150 17.03 -1.81 2.60
C THR A 150 16.73 -1.43 1.16
N VAL A 151 15.92 -0.39 0.94
CA VAL A 151 15.47 0.04 -0.41
C VAL A 151 15.71 1.55 -0.57
N PRO A 152 16.97 2.00 -0.57
CA PRO A 152 17.29 3.44 -0.56
C PRO A 152 16.83 4.20 -1.81
N ALA A 153 16.58 3.50 -2.92
CA ALA A 153 16.11 4.10 -4.17
C ALA A 153 14.58 4.23 -4.25
N ALA A 154 13.83 3.68 -3.29
CA ALA A 154 12.39 3.84 -3.27
C ALA A 154 11.96 5.24 -2.79
N ASP A 155 11.00 5.83 -3.46
CA ASP A 155 10.29 6.99 -2.92
C ASP A 155 9.36 6.56 -1.78
N ILE A 156 9.36 7.33 -0.70
CA ILE A 156 8.48 7.09 0.45
C ILE A 156 7.48 8.25 0.55
N CYS A 157 6.21 7.92 0.40
CA CYS A 157 5.11 8.84 0.63
C CYS A 157 4.44 8.51 1.97
N ILE A 158 4.26 9.52 2.84
CA ILE A 158 3.62 9.35 4.14
C ILE A 158 2.25 10.02 4.09
N HIS A 159 1.22 9.23 4.36
CA HIS A 159 -0.15 9.73 4.44
C HIS A 159 -0.48 10.16 5.87
N ILE A 160 -1.01 11.37 6.02
CA ILE A 160 -1.55 11.92 7.26
C ILE A 160 -2.99 12.36 7.06
N ILE A 161 -3.78 12.30 8.11
CA ILE A 161 -5.16 12.79 8.13
C ILE A 161 -5.25 13.94 9.13
N ASN A 162 -5.65 15.10 8.66
CA ASN A 162 -5.88 16.26 9.52
C ASN A 162 -7.33 16.26 10.06
N GLY A 163 -7.52 16.71 11.28
CA GLY A 163 -8.84 16.84 11.89
C GLY A 163 -9.41 15.50 12.40
N LEU A 164 -8.54 14.56 12.78
CA LEU A 164 -8.97 13.34 13.45
C LEU A 164 -9.63 13.66 14.83
N PRO A 165 -10.53 12.78 15.35
CA PRO A 165 -11.17 13.01 16.63
C PRO A 165 -10.16 13.30 17.76
N GLY A 166 -10.26 14.49 18.37
CA GLY A 166 -9.39 14.94 19.44
C GLY A 166 -8.11 15.66 19.00
N GLU A 167 -7.92 15.88 17.70
CA GLU A 167 -6.89 16.75 17.15
C GLU A 167 -7.49 18.12 16.78
N THR A 168 -6.75 19.20 17.02
CA THR A 168 -7.14 20.59 16.71
C THR A 168 -6.34 21.11 15.53
#